data_ec077cf45e4fb509c60b8ba69691b052
#
_entry.id   ec077cf45e4fb509c60b8ba69691b052
#
_cell.length_a   1.000
_cell.length_b   1.000
_cell.length_c   1.000
_cell.angle_alpha   90.00
_cell.angle_beta   90.00
_cell.angle_gamma   90.00
#
_symmetry.space_group_name_H-M   'P 1'
#
loop_
_entity.id
_entity.type
_entity.pdbx_description
1 polymer ?
#
loop_
_entity_poly.entity_id
_entity_poly.type
_entity_poly.pdbx_seq_one_letter_code
_entity_poly.pdbx_strand_id
1 'polypeptide(L)'
;MSSDTVILDLHALSPDRQVDELKRQYISLRGQHALVRARVGALPVRQYISMLERGYRVALERDQDGYLLKLWPDGSTPRLGLRGAHSIACHSDGRVYANTTDNRVAVIDGGTRKIVKHIPVGDDPSHLELAHDGKRLYVANSGSNDVTIVDTANDGVLMTAPTGKRPLLPCVAANGESVYLPSGPDRTVTVLNAEGEFKKTVPVGVAPHDVAVSPDSRWAYQPNSASHTVTVIDGKNYSIVGEVKVGLGPGHIAFDAESRFAYVANTLSDDVTVVRTGDHEVVATIPAGAGAHLPALSSDGRFGYVANFASDDLTLWNCRTHEVIATIPVGIYPHFFALSPGGKWLVVSNTGESSICLIDAHAHEPRARLPVGGAPAHIGFSPDGELAFVGCESSDEVAVVDLRRQSVVELTRAGTTLQ
;
A
#
# COMPACT_ATOMS: atom_id res chain seq x y z
N MET A 1 -35.02 4.74 11.04
CA MET A 1 -34.49 4.48 12.38
C MET A 1 -33.19 5.28 12.49
N SER A 2 -33.16 6.30 13.36
CA SER A 2 -32.00 7.16 13.54
C SER A 2 -30.88 6.30 14.17
N SER A 3 -29.79 6.10 13.46
CA SER A 3 -28.57 5.55 14.05
C SER A 3 -27.98 6.65 14.94
N ASP A 4 -28.00 6.44 16.24
CA ASP A 4 -27.33 7.33 17.18
C ASP A 4 -25.83 7.36 16.86
N THR A 5 -25.40 8.50 16.33
CA THR A 5 -23.98 8.74 16.07
C THR A 5 -23.33 9.23 17.36
N VAL A 6 -22.51 8.42 17.98
CA VAL A 6 -21.72 8.85 19.13
C VAL A 6 -20.59 9.74 18.63
N ILE A 7 -20.56 11.00 19.06
CA ILE A 7 -19.49 11.95 18.76
C ILE A 7 -18.57 12.02 19.97
N LEU A 8 -17.33 11.57 19.80
CA LEU A 8 -16.29 11.69 20.82
C LEU A 8 -15.39 12.90 20.47
N ASP A 9 -15.34 13.86 21.38
CA ASP A 9 -14.39 14.96 21.30
C ASP A 9 -13.17 14.66 22.18
N LEU A 10 -12.06 14.36 21.54
CA LEU A 10 -10.83 13.99 22.23
C LEU A 10 -9.81 15.14 22.28
N HIS A 11 -10.15 16.34 21.80
CA HIS A 11 -9.26 17.50 21.72
C HIS A 11 -8.60 17.89 23.04
N ALA A 12 -9.30 17.72 24.15
CA ALA A 12 -8.81 18.11 25.47
C ALA A 12 -7.92 17.05 26.16
N LEU A 13 -7.73 15.89 25.53
CA LEU A 13 -6.97 14.78 26.12
C LEU A 13 -5.54 14.75 25.60
N SER A 14 -4.60 14.36 26.46
CA SER A 14 -3.23 14.04 26.01
C SER A 14 -3.25 12.84 25.05
N PRO A 15 -2.26 12.70 24.14
CA PRO A 15 -2.22 11.60 23.16
C PRO A 15 -2.43 10.21 23.76
N ASP A 16 -1.81 9.91 24.89
CA ASP A 16 -1.96 8.62 25.56
C ASP A 16 -3.37 8.39 26.10
N ARG A 17 -3.99 9.44 26.68
CA ARG A 17 -5.38 9.38 27.16
C ARG A 17 -6.40 9.29 26.01
N GLN A 18 -6.09 9.86 24.85
CA GLN A 18 -6.90 9.68 23.66
C GLN A 18 -6.95 8.21 23.22
N VAL A 19 -5.82 7.49 23.30
CA VAL A 19 -5.74 6.04 23.03
C VAL A 19 -6.60 5.25 23.99
N ASP A 20 -6.48 5.53 25.29
CA ASP A 20 -7.22 4.78 26.30
C ASP A 20 -8.73 5.03 26.21
N GLU A 21 -9.16 6.26 25.90
CA GLU A 21 -10.56 6.56 25.71
C GLU A 21 -11.12 5.91 24.46
N LEU A 22 -10.40 5.90 23.34
CA LEU A 22 -10.80 5.16 22.14
C LEU A 22 -10.90 3.66 22.39
N LYS A 23 -9.97 3.08 23.15
CA LYS A 23 -10.03 1.66 23.57
C LYS A 23 -11.24 1.39 24.46
N ARG A 24 -11.53 2.27 25.41
CA ARG A 24 -12.68 2.14 26.32
C ARG A 24 -14.00 2.20 25.57
N GLN A 25 -14.14 3.17 24.67
CA GLN A 25 -15.33 3.31 23.84
C GLN A 25 -15.50 2.15 22.85
N TYR A 26 -14.40 1.60 22.32
CA TYR A 26 -14.39 0.40 21.50
C TYR A 26 -15.05 -0.80 22.23
N ILE A 27 -14.71 -0.99 23.51
CA ILE A 27 -15.25 -2.10 24.31
C ILE A 27 -16.78 -1.88 24.56
N SER A 28 -17.20 -0.63 24.79
CA SER A 28 -18.60 -0.28 25.02
C SER A 28 -19.46 -0.37 23.77
N LEU A 29 -18.87 -0.21 22.58
CA LEU A 29 -19.54 -0.26 21.28
C LEU A 29 -19.59 -1.67 20.67
N ARG A 30 -19.03 -2.66 21.32
CA ARG A 30 -18.96 -4.05 20.83
C ARG A 30 -20.39 -4.61 20.64
N GLY A 31 -20.80 -4.74 19.38
CA GLY A 31 -22.13 -5.26 19.03
C GLY A 31 -23.20 -4.21 18.76
N GLN A 32 -22.91 -2.92 18.83
CA GLN A 32 -23.83 -1.85 18.46
C GLN A 32 -23.43 -1.20 17.11
N HIS A 33 -24.43 -0.92 16.29
CA HIS A 33 -24.26 -0.14 15.06
C HIS A 33 -24.05 1.34 15.42
N ALA A 34 -22.86 1.72 15.83
CA ALA A 34 -22.54 3.10 16.18
C ALA A 34 -21.48 3.66 15.24
N LEU A 35 -21.75 4.82 14.67
CA LEU A 35 -20.75 5.62 13.98
C LEU A 35 -20.05 6.46 15.05
N VAL A 36 -18.78 6.17 15.30
CA VAL A 36 -17.98 6.98 16.23
C VAL A 36 -17.30 8.08 15.44
N ARG A 37 -17.74 9.32 15.63
CA ARG A 37 -17.07 10.52 15.16
C ARG A 37 -16.09 10.97 16.21
N ALA A 38 -14.79 10.82 15.97
CA ALA A 38 -13.76 11.39 16.84
C ALA A 38 -13.22 12.66 16.18
N ARG A 39 -13.48 13.81 16.79
CA ARG A 39 -12.84 15.08 16.41
C ARG A 39 -11.48 15.14 17.09
N VAL A 40 -10.40 15.09 16.31
CA VAL A 40 -9.07 14.94 16.86
C VAL A 40 -8.12 15.91 16.20
N GLY A 41 -7.54 16.78 16.99
CA GLY A 41 -6.57 17.80 16.57
C GLY A 41 -5.24 17.27 16.06
N ALA A 42 -4.91 16.08 16.27
CA ALA A 42 -3.89 15.22 15.66
C ALA A 42 -4.03 13.85 16.29
N LEU A 43 -4.90 13.00 15.77
CA LEU A 43 -4.81 11.58 16.12
C LEU A 43 -3.46 11.11 15.64
N PRO A 44 -2.61 10.57 16.51
CA PRO A 44 -1.49 9.82 16.04
C PRO A 44 -2.05 8.74 15.14
N VAL A 45 -1.62 8.69 13.90
CA VAL A 45 -1.97 7.65 12.92
C VAL A 45 -1.72 6.25 13.47
N ARG A 46 -0.87 6.13 14.48
CA ARG A 46 -0.68 4.97 15.36
C ARG A 46 -1.99 4.27 15.75
N GLN A 47 -3.04 5.05 16.01
CA GLN A 47 -4.34 4.52 16.44
C GLN A 47 -5.20 4.07 15.26
N TYR A 48 -5.05 4.71 14.11
CA TYR A 48 -5.69 4.31 12.86
C TYR A 48 -5.32 2.88 12.48
N ILE A 49 -4.02 2.56 12.45
CA ILE A 49 -3.53 1.21 12.10
C ILE A 49 -3.96 0.19 13.14
N SER A 50 -3.81 0.49 14.43
CA SER A 50 -4.21 -0.43 15.51
C SER A 50 -5.71 -0.72 15.53
N MET A 51 -6.53 0.15 14.96
CA MET A 51 -7.98 -0.06 14.82
C MET A 51 -8.35 -0.85 13.57
N LEU A 52 -7.65 -0.67 12.44
CA LEU A 52 -7.79 -1.50 11.24
C LEU A 52 -7.53 -2.97 11.57
N GLU A 53 -6.54 -3.23 12.43
CA GLU A 53 -6.15 -4.58 12.87
C GLU A 53 -7.18 -5.26 13.76
N ARG A 54 -8.15 -4.52 14.32
CA ARG A 54 -9.16 -5.02 15.27
C ARG A 54 -10.57 -5.19 14.71
N GLY A 55 -10.72 -5.19 13.38
CA GLY A 55 -12.01 -5.42 12.74
C GLY A 55 -12.91 -4.20 12.63
N TYR A 56 -12.34 -2.99 12.65
CA TYR A 56 -13.01 -1.76 12.26
C TYR A 56 -12.51 -1.27 10.92
N ARG A 57 -13.42 -0.72 10.11
CA ARG A 57 -13.06 0.15 9.01
C ARG A 57 -12.96 1.57 9.53
N VAL A 58 -11.92 2.26 9.08
CA VAL A 58 -11.62 3.61 9.51
C VAL A 58 -11.55 4.50 8.28
N ALA A 59 -12.24 5.62 8.27
CA ALA A 59 -12.02 6.68 7.30
C ALA A 59 -11.61 7.95 8.03
N LEU A 60 -10.60 8.63 7.50
CA LEU A 60 -10.11 9.90 7.99
C LEU A 60 -10.63 11.00 7.07
N GLU A 61 -11.35 11.98 7.61
CA GLU A 61 -11.75 13.18 6.88
C GLU A 61 -11.13 14.42 7.56
N ARG A 62 -10.67 15.36 6.78
CA ARG A 62 -10.22 16.65 7.30
C ARG A 62 -11.43 17.53 7.55
N ASP A 63 -11.51 18.11 8.75
CA ASP A 63 -12.47 19.15 9.12
C ASP A 63 -11.71 20.47 9.38
N GLN A 64 -12.43 21.59 9.50
CA GLN A 64 -11.87 22.93 9.74
C GLN A 64 -11.00 23.00 11.01
N ASP A 65 -11.25 22.10 11.97
CA ASP A 65 -10.58 22.02 13.28
C ASP A 65 -9.65 20.81 13.44
N GLY A 66 -9.27 20.11 12.34
CA GLY A 66 -8.41 18.91 12.40
C GLY A 66 -8.91 17.73 11.56
N TYR A 67 -8.74 16.52 12.07
CA TYR A 67 -9.17 15.29 11.40
C TYR A 67 -10.39 14.69 12.06
N LEU A 68 -11.35 14.24 11.27
CA LEU A 68 -12.52 13.48 11.68
C LEU A 68 -12.30 12.01 11.37
N LEU A 69 -12.22 11.18 12.41
CA LEU A 69 -12.09 9.73 12.29
C LEU A 69 -13.48 9.10 12.31
N LYS A 70 -13.86 8.42 11.24
CA LYS A 70 -15.07 7.63 11.15
C LYS A 70 -14.75 6.16 11.36
N LEU A 71 -15.37 5.52 12.32
CA LEU A 71 -15.17 4.13 12.69
C LEU A 71 -16.45 3.32 12.42
N TRP A 72 -16.32 2.19 11.74
CA TRP A 72 -17.41 1.24 11.53
C TRP A 72 -17.03 -0.15 12.05
N PRO A 73 -17.92 -0.83 12.81
CA PRO A 73 -17.71 -2.21 13.18
C PRO A 73 -17.63 -3.12 11.95
N ASP A 74 -16.76 -4.11 11.96
CA ASP A 74 -16.65 -5.10 10.90
C ASP A 74 -17.94 -5.94 10.84
N GLY A 75 -18.61 -5.96 9.69
CA GLY A 75 -19.84 -6.72 9.44
C GLY A 75 -21.12 -5.91 9.25
N SER A 76 -21.13 -4.61 9.56
CA SER A 76 -22.31 -3.74 9.38
C SER A 76 -22.07 -2.51 8.53
N THR A 77 -20.93 -2.45 7.81
CA THR A 77 -20.67 -1.30 6.96
C THR A 77 -21.64 -1.29 5.79
N PRO A 78 -22.32 -0.14 5.57
CA PRO A 78 -22.64 0.18 4.20
C PRO A 78 -21.31 0.02 3.46
N ARG A 79 -21.27 -0.76 2.40
CA ARG A 79 -20.16 -0.72 1.46
C ARG A 79 -20.04 0.73 1.04
N LEU A 80 -19.27 1.55 1.76
CA LEU A 80 -18.71 2.71 1.15
C LEU A 80 -17.96 2.12 -0.03
N GLY A 81 -18.37 2.49 -1.22
CA GLY A 81 -17.76 2.01 -2.45
C GLY A 81 -16.32 2.50 -2.58
N LEU A 82 -15.48 2.12 -1.62
CA LEU A 82 -14.09 2.53 -1.46
C LEU A 82 -13.14 1.50 -2.08
N ARG A 83 -13.58 0.77 -3.12
CA ARG A 83 -12.73 -0.22 -3.77
C ARG A 83 -12.81 -0.11 -5.28
N GLY A 84 -12.68 1.12 -5.76
CA GLY A 84 -12.41 1.40 -7.13
C GLY A 84 -10.98 1.05 -7.53
N ALA A 85 -10.45 1.72 -8.52
CA ALA A 85 -9.09 1.54 -9.01
C ALA A 85 -8.03 1.88 -7.94
N HIS A 86 -7.90 1.01 -6.92
CA HIS A 86 -6.91 1.16 -5.84
C HIS A 86 -5.53 0.73 -6.30
N SER A 87 -5.42 -0.45 -6.90
CA SER A 87 -4.15 -1.05 -7.33
C SER A 87 -4.02 -0.99 -8.85
N ILE A 88 -2.84 -0.62 -9.31
CA ILE A 88 -2.50 -0.47 -10.73
C ILE A 88 -1.23 -1.23 -11.04
N ALA A 89 -1.21 -1.95 -12.17
CA ALA A 89 -0.01 -2.52 -12.74
C ALA A 89 0.13 -2.14 -14.22
N CYS A 90 1.30 -1.63 -14.59
CA CYS A 90 1.59 -1.21 -15.97
C CYS A 90 2.45 -2.26 -16.67
N HIS A 91 1.95 -2.77 -17.78
CA HIS A 91 2.64 -3.76 -18.60
C HIS A 91 3.60 -3.09 -19.59
N SER A 92 4.68 -3.79 -19.96
CA SER A 92 5.70 -3.27 -20.87
C SER A 92 5.21 -3.00 -22.31
N ASP A 93 4.04 -3.52 -22.70
CA ASP A 93 3.41 -3.22 -24.00
C ASP A 93 2.50 -1.98 -23.96
N GLY A 94 2.42 -1.31 -22.82
CA GLY A 94 1.64 -0.10 -22.60
C GLY A 94 0.24 -0.32 -22.04
N ARG A 95 -0.20 -1.58 -21.81
CA ARG A 95 -1.46 -1.84 -21.11
C ARG A 95 -1.35 -1.52 -19.62
N VAL A 96 -2.45 -1.08 -19.06
CA VAL A 96 -2.60 -0.79 -17.62
C VAL A 96 -3.74 -1.63 -17.07
N TYR A 97 -3.47 -2.37 -16.01
CA TYR A 97 -4.43 -3.16 -15.28
C TYR A 97 -4.83 -2.42 -14.00
N ALA A 98 -6.13 -2.30 -13.75
CA ALA A 98 -6.65 -1.67 -12.54
C ALA A 98 -7.79 -2.52 -11.96
N ASN A 99 -7.78 -2.79 -10.65
CA ASN A 99 -8.92 -3.42 -10.02
C ASN A 99 -10.15 -2.49 -10.01
N THR A 100 -11.33 -3.07 -9.94
CA THR A 100 -12.60 -2.31 -9.99
C THR A 100 -13.52 -2.70 -8.82
N THR A 101 -14.53 -1.88 -8.57
CA THR A 101 -15.54 -2.13 -7.54
C THR A 101 -16.46 -3.33 -7.82
N ASP A 102 -16.47 -3.85 -9.03
CA ASP A 102 -17.43 -4.85 -9.51
C ASP A 102 -16.80 -6.22 -9.79
N ASN A 103 -15.77 -6.59 -9.02
CA ASN A 103 -15.09 -7.89 -9.07
C ASN A 103 -14.42 -8.16 -10.43
N ARG A 104 -13.83 -7.14 -11.02
CA ARG A 104 -13.11 -7.23 -12.30
C ARG A 104 -11.77 -6.51 -12.22
N VAL A 105 -10.96 -6.77 -13.23
CA VAL A 105 -9.80 -5.96 -13.57
C VAL A 105 -10.09 -5.29 -14.91
N ALA A 106 -10.02 -3.96 -14.94
CA ALA A 106 -10.06 -3.19 -16.19
C ALA A 106 -8.70 -3.25 -16.87
N VAL A 107 -8.70 -3.53 -18.16
CA VAL A 107 -7.53 -3.43 -19.03
C VAL A 107 -7.67 -2.15 -19.84
N ILE A 108 -6.75 -1.24 -19.63
CA ILE A 108 -6.72 0.07 -20.26
C ILE A 108 -5.56 0.08 -21.27
N ASP A 109 -5.82 0.45 -22.50
CA ASP A 109 -4.78 0.75 -23.48
C ASP A 109 -4.17 2.12 -23.16
N GLY A 110 -2.91 2.14 -22.77
CA GLY A 110 -2.23 3.38 -22.30
C GLY A 110 -2.05 4.42 -23.39
N GLY A 111 -2.02 4.05 -24.67
CA GLY A 111 -1.93 4.97 -25.80
C GLY A 111 -3.24 5.68 -26.10
N THR A 112 -4.33 4.91 -26.20
CA THR A 112 -5.68 5.45 -26.43
C THR A 112 -6.39 5.87 -25.15
N ARG A 113 -5.90 5.41 -23.97
CA ARG A 113 -6.44 5.65 -22.64
C ARG A 113 -7.85 5.10 -22.42
N LYS A 114 -8.28 4.17 -23.27
CA LYS A 114 -9.61 3.55 -23.22
C LYS A 114 -9.54 2.16 -22.62
N ILE A 115 -10.60 1.78 -21.92
CA ILE A 115 -10.79 0.40 -21.50
C ILE A 115 -11.02 -0.45 -22.73
N VAL A 116 -10.20 -1.50 -22.89
CA VAL A 116 -10.29 -2.45 -24.00
C VAL A 116 -10.88 -3.78 -23.56
N LYS A 117 -10.83 -4.10 -22.27
CA LYS A 117 -11.37 -5.34 -21.72
C LYS A 117 -11.65 -5.22 -20.22
N HIS A 118 -12.57 -6.04 -19.74
CA HIS A 118 -12.72 -6.33 -18.30
C HIS A 118 -12.50 -7.83 -18.08
N ILE A 119 -11.68 -8.17 -17.11
CA ILE A 119 -11.36 -9.56 -16.75
C ILE A 119 -12.12 -9.87 -15.45
N PRO A 120 -13.03 -10.85 -15.44
CA PRO A 120 -13.70 -11.27 -14.20
C PRO A 120 -12.68 -11.95 -13.29
N VAL A 121 -12.71 -11.60 -11.99
CA VAL A 121 -11.82 -12.16 -10.96
C VAL A 121 -12.65 -12.57 -9.74
N GLY A 122 -12.00 -12.92 -8.63
CA GLY A 122 -12.71 -13.25 -7.39
C GLY A 122 -13.34 -12.03 -6.72
N ASP A 123 -13.97 -12.26 -5.56
CA ASP A 123 -14.67 -11.20 -4.83
C ASP A 123 -13.68 -10.25 -4.16
N ASP A 124 -14.00 -8.94 -4.24
CA ASP A 124 -13.30 -7.88 -3.56
C ASP A 124 -11.79 -7.85 -3.94
N PRO A 125 -11.45 -7.68 -5.22
CA PRO A 125 -10.06 -7.60 -5.66
C PRO A 125 -9.41 -6.37 -5.02
N SER A 126 -8.39 -6.61 -4.20
CA SER A 126 -7.73 -5.55 -3.41
C SER A 126 -6.45 -5.06 -4.05
N HIS A 127 -5.59 -5.98 -4.46
CA HIS A 127 -4.28 -5.67 -5.01
C HIS A 127 -3.98 -6.56 -6.21
N LEU A 128 -3.13 -6.04 -7.09
CA LEU A 128 -2.64 -6.78 -8.25
C LEU A 128 -1.15 -6.51 -8.47
N GLU A 129 -0.46 -7.52 -8.96
CA GLU A 129 0.97 -7.49 -9.22
C GLU A 129 1.29 -8.22 -10.52
N LEU A 130 2.11 -7.62 -11.37
CA LEU A 130 2.64 -8.25 -12.57
C LEU A 130 3.89 -9.06 -12.24
N ALA A 131 4.00 -10.25 -12.82
CA ALA A 131 5.28 -10.95 -12.85
C ALA A 131 6.35 -10.09 -13.54
N HIS A 132 7.60 -10.21 -13.12
CA HIS A 132 8.71 -9.43 -13.68
C HIS A 132 8.92 -9.64 -15.20
N ASP A 133 8.55 -10.83 -15.72
CA ASP A 133 8.57 -11.13 -17.15
C ASP A 133 7.33 -10.62 -17.91
N GLY A 134 6.40 -9.99 -17.21
CA GLY A 134 5.15 -9.47 -17.73
C GLY A 134 4.10 -10.51 -18.12
N LYS A 135 4.37 -11.82 -18.06
CA LYS A 135 3.47 -12.85 -18.63
C LYS A 135 2.24 -13.16 -17.78
N ARG A 136 2.29 -12.85 -16.50
CA ARG A 136 1.19 -13.13 -15.58
C ARG A 136 0.87 -11.91 -14.72
N LEU A 137 -0.42 -11.75 -14.47
CA LEU A 137 -0.95 -10.81 -13.49
C LEU A 137 -1.58 -11.62 -12.35
N TYR A 138 -1.22 -11.31 -11.13
CA TYR A 138 -1.77 -11.91 -9.91
C TYR A 138 -2.70 -10.90 -9.26
N VAL A 139 -3.94 -11.31 -9.01
CA VAL A 139 -4.98 -10.45 -8.41
C VAL A 139 -5.43 -11.06 -7.09
N ALA A 140 -5.09 -10.44 -5.98
CA ALA A 140 -5.54 -10.86 -4.65
C ALA A 140 -7.00 -10.46 -4.43
N ASN A 141 -7.85 -11.45 -4.17
CA ASN A 141 -9.28 -11.28 -3.95
C ASN A 141 -9.58 -11.44 -2.45
N SER A 142 -9.68 -10.31 -1.75
CA SER A 142 -9.84 -10.30 -0.29
C SER A 142 -11.17 -10.84 0.18
N GLY A 143 -12.21 -10.79 -0.64
CA GLY A 143 -13.56 -11.29 -0.32
C GLY A 143 -13.68 -12.79 -0.49
N SER A 144 -13.15 -13.36 -1.57
CA SER A 144 -13.18 -14.80 -1.86
C SER A 144 -12.02 -15.58 -1.24
N ASN A 145 -11.00 -14.92 -0.68
CA ASN A 145 -9.82 -15.55 -0.06
C ASN A 145 -8.98 -16.39 -1.05
N ASP A 146 -8.76 -15.84 -2.22
CA ASP A 146 -8.01 -16.48 -3.29
C ASP A 146 -7.18 -15.47 -4.08
N VAL A 147 -6.41 -15.97 -5.04
CA VAL A 147 -5.71 -15.17 -6.02
C VAL A 147 -6.10 -15.63 -7.42
N THR A 148 -6.54 -14.70 -8.26
CA THR A 148 -6.76 -14.96 -9.69
C THR A 148 -5.48 -14.71 -10.45
N ILE A 149 -5.08 -15.66 -11.29
CA ILE A 149 -3.91 -15.60 -12.16
C ILE A 149 -4.37 -15.41 -13.60
N VAL A 150 -3.89 -14.34 -14.23
CA VAL A 150 -4.26 -13.94 -15.58
C VAL A 150 -3.06 -14.08 -16.50
N ASP A 151 -3.26 -14.69 -17.69
CA ASP A 151 -2.31 -14.67 -18.79
C ASP A 151 -2.41 -13.32 -19.52
N THR A 152 -1.34 -12.54 -19.44
CA THR A 152 -1.32 -11.21 -20.08
C THR A 152 -1.24 -11.27 -21.61
N ALA A 153 -0.88 -12.41 -22.23
CA ALA A 153 -0.84 -12.53 -23.67
C ALA A 153 -2.24 -12.41 -24.33
N ASN A 154 -3.28 -12.84 -23.62
CA ASN A 154 -4.66 -12.83 -24.12
C ASN A 154 -5.66 -12.22 -23.10
N ASP A 155 -5.18 -11.75 -21.95
CA ASP A 155 -5.98 -11.28 -20.83
C ASP A 155 -7.05 -12.30 -20.39
N GLY A 156 -6.66 -13.57 -20.37
CA GLY A 156 -7.51 -14.69 -19.96
C GLY A 156 -7.16 -15.18 -18.56
N VAL A 157 -8.16 -15.57 -17.78
CA VAL A 157 -7.93 -16.19 -16.47
C VAL A 157 -7.37 -17.60 -16.69
N LEU A 158 -6.18 -17.87 -16.15
CA LEU A 158 -5.54 -19.19 -16.16
C LEU A 158 -6.13 -20.08 -15.08
N MET A 159 -6.17 -19.54 -13.86
CA MET A 159 -6.71 -20.23 -12.70
C MET A 159 -6.99 -19.27 -11.55
N THR A 160 -7.71 -19.79 -10.55
CA THR A 160 -7.87 -19.17 -9.23
C THR A 160 -7.34 -20.14 -8.19
N ALA A 161 -6.41 -19.69 -7.34
CA ALA A 161 -5.77 -20.50 -6.32
C ALA A 161 -6.19 -20.02 -4.91
N PRO A 162 -6.52 -20.94 -3.98
CA PRO A 162 -6.88 -20.57 -2.62
C PRO A 162 -5.67 -20.00 -1.86
N THR A 163 -5.93 -19.04 -0.98
CA THR A 163 -4.93 -18.41 -0.11
C THR A 163 -5.38 -18.47 1.36
N GLY A 164 -4.67 -17.80 2.24
CA GLY A 164 -5.21 -17.44 3.56
C GLY A 164 -6.32 -16.39 3.44
N LYS A 165 -7.01 -16.12 4.55
CA LYS A 165 -8.13 -15.16 4.58
C LYS A 165 -7.67 -13.74 4.31
N ARG A 166 -8.42 -13.04 3.44
CA ARG A 166 -8.19 -11.65 3.07
C ARG A 166 -6.74 -11.41 2.64
N PRO A 167 -6.30 -12.05 1.53
CA PRO A 167 -4.94 -11.87 1.04
C PRO A 167 -4.67 -10.38 0.76
N LEU A 168 -3.45 -9.96 1.10
CA LEU A 168 -2.93 -8.62 0.83
C LEU A 168 -2.18 -8.60 -0.51
N LEU A 169 -1.30 -7.60 -0.71
CA LEU A 169 -0.54 -7.43 -1.94
C LEU A 169 0.25 -8.71 -2.28
N PRO A 170 0.03 -9.31 -3.46
CA PRO A 170 0.91 -10.36 -3.95
C PRO A 170 2.32 -9.81 -4.14
N CYS A 171 3.34 -10.57 -3.78
CA CYS A 171 4.73 -10.23 -4.08
C CYS A 171 5.36 -11.35 -4.90
N VAL A 172 5.74 -11.04 -6.13
CA VAL A 172 6.37 -12.00 -7.03
C VAL A 172 7.89 -11.93 -6.86
N ALA A 173 8.53 -13.08 -6.60
CA ALA A 173 9.97 -13.15 -6.53
C ALA A 173 10.61 -12.76 -7.88
N ALA A 174 11.77 -12.09 -7.86
CA ALA A 174 12.41 -11.58 -9.07
C ALA A 174 12.80 -12.70 -10.07
N ASN A 175 13.09 -13.92 -9.55
CA ASN A 175 13.34 -15.10 -10.39
C ASN A 175 12.06 -15.69 -11.03
N GLY A 176 10.88 -15.17 -10.67
CA GLY A 176 9.59 -15.62 -11.19
C GLY A 176 9.09 -16.97 -10.65
N GLU A 177 9.80 -17.60 -9.70
CA GLU A 177 9.48 -18.96 -9.24
C GLU A 177 8.41 -19.01 -8.13
N SER A 178 8.22 -17.92 -7.40
CA SER A 178 7.37 -17.88 -6.21
C SER A 178 6.55 -16.61 -6.12
N VAL A 179 5.33 -16.76 -5.62
CA VAL A 179 4.41 -15.68 -5.29
C VAL A 179 4.02 -15.79 -3.82
N TYR A 180 4.21 -14.73 -3.07
CA TYR A 180 3.93 -14.65 -1.64
C TYR A 180 2.67 -13.82 -1.41
N LEU A 181 1.74 -14.35 -0.63
CA LEU A 181 0.45 -13.73 -0.34
C LEU A 181 0.22 -13.71 1.18
N PRO A 182 0.45 -12.57 1.84
CA PRO A 182 0.18 -12.41 3.26
C PRO A 182 -1.31 -12.47 3.58
N SER A 183 -1.65 -13.05 4.73
CA SER A 183 -3.00 -13.08 5.30
C SER A 183 -2.96 -12.56 6.73
N GLY A 184 -3.53 -11.37 6.97
CA GLY A 184 -3.60 -10.76 8.30
C GLY A 184 -4.40 -11.60 9.30
N PRO A 185 -5.64 -12.02 8.98
CA PRO A 185 -6.47 -12.81 9.90
C PRO A 185 -5.88 -14.17 10.29
N ASP A 186 -5.19 -14.83 9.36
CA ASP A 186 -4.63 -16.16 9.60
C ASP A 186 -3.19 -16.11 10.13
N ARG A 187 -2.54 -14.94 10.09
CA ARG A 187 -1.13 -14.74 10.46
C ARG A 187 -0.20 -15.67 9.68
N THR A 188 -0.40 -15.73 8.39
CA THR A 188 0.36 -16.60 7.49
C THR A 188 0.75 -15.88 6.21
N VAL A 189 1.75 -16.41 5.53
CA VAL A 189 2.04 -16.14 4.14
C VAL A 189 1.80 -17.42 3.35
N THR A 190 0.89 -17.38 2.38
CA THR A 190 0.72 -18.45 1.41
C THR A 190 1.76 -18.28 0.31
N VAL A 191 2.50 -19.33 0.01
CA VAL A 191 3.47 -19.35 -1.09
C VAL A 191 2.97 -20.27 -2.20
N LEU A 192 2.89 -19.72 -3.41
CA LEU A 192 2.54 -20.44 -4.63
C LEU A 192 3.73 -20.41 -5.58
N ASN A 193 3.78 -21.34 -6.57
CA ASN A 193 4.66 -21.16 -7.72
C ASN A 193 4.04 -20.18 -8.73
N ALA A 194 4.77 -19.89 -9.79
CA ALA A 194 4.30 -18.98 -10.85
C ALA A 194 3.01 -19.47 -11.54
N GLU A 195 2.78 -20.77 -11.60
CA GLU A 195 1.58 -21.40 -12.16
C GLU A 195 0.37 -21.37 -11.20
N GLY A 196 0.57 -20.92 -9.93
CA GLY A 196 -0.48 -20.87 -8.91
C GLY A 196 -0.60 -22.16 -8.09
N GLU A 197 0.30 -23.12 -8.25
CA GLU A 197 0.28 -24.32 -7.43
C GLU A 197 0.82 -24.03 -6.03
N PHE A 198 0.14 -24.56 -5.03
CA PHE A 198 0.51 -24.40 -3.62
C PHE A 198 1.89 -25.01 -3.32
N LYS A 199 2.73 -24.25 -2.65
CA LYS A 199 4.03 -24.68 -2.14
C LYS A 199 4.04 -24.81 -0.63
N LYS A 200 3.62 -23.75 0.08
CA LYS A 200 3.70 -23.73 1.54
C LYS A 200 2.79 -22.66 2.16
N THR A 201 2.34 -22.90 3.38
CA THR A 201 1.84 -21.86 4.29
C THR A 201 2.90 -21.62 5.36
N VAL A 202 3.38 -20.42 5.48
CA VAL A 202 4.39 -20.00 6.46
C VAL A 202 3.70 -19.23 7.57
N PRO A 203 3.74 -19.69 8.84
CA PRO A 203 3.23 -18.93 9.96
C PRO A 203 4.13 -17.71 10.22
N VAL A 204 3.53 -16.56 10.53
CA VAL A 204 4.26 -15.30 10.77
C VAL A 204 3.72 -14.60 12.02
N GLY A 205 4.23 -13.41 12.34
CA GLY A 205 3.80 -12.65 13.51
C GLY A 205 2.39 -12.08 13.39
N VAL A 206 2.02 -11.23 14.34
CA VAL A 206 0.67 -10.65 14.44
C VAL A 206 0.55 -9.45 13.51
N ALA A 207 -0.58 -9.38 12.80
CA ALA A 207 -0.88 -8.35 11.80
C ALA A 207 0.22 -8.26 10.72
N PRO A 208 0.45 -9.34 9.94
CA PRO A 208 1.34 -9.27 8.81
C PRO A 208 0.84 -8.24 7.80
N HIS A 209 1.75 -7.42 7.30
CA HIS A 209 1.52 -6.43 6.26
C HIS A 209 2.06 -6.95 4.92
N ASP A 210 2.42 -6.10 3.99
CA ASP A 210 2.88 -6.52 2.68
C ASP A 210 4.30 -7.12 2.74
N VAL A 211 4.44 -8.34 2.24
CA VAL A 211 5.72 -9.03 2.15
C VAL A 211 6.59 -8.41 1.06
N ALA A 212 7.89 -8.31 1.30
CA ALA A 212 8.86 -7.91 0.28
C ALA A 212 9.87 -9.03 0.04
N VAL A 213 10.23 -9.24 -1.23
CA VAL A 213 11.23 -10.23 -1.64
C VAL A 213 12.48 -9.50 -2.11
N SER A 214 13.67 -9.97 -1.67
CA SER A 214 14.95 -9.39 -2.09
C SER A 214 15.16 -9.57 -3.60
N PRO A 215 15.80 -8.61 -4.30
CA PRO A 215 16.05 -8.70 -5.75
C PRO A 215 16.75 -9.98 -6.20
N ASP A 216 17.61 -10.58 -5.37
CA ASP A 216 18.25 -11.89 -5.63
C ASP A 216 17.33 -13.09 -5.35
N SER A 217 16.07 -12.84 -4.92
CA SER A 217 15.06 -13.85 -4.56
C SER A 217 15.47 -14.80 -3.42
N ARG A 218 16.53 -14.46 -2.70
CA ARG A 218 17.03 -15.29 -1.60
C ARG A 218 16.18 -15.18 -0.35
N TRP A 219 15.63 -13.99 -0.08
CA TRP A 219 14.90 -13.68 1.14
C TRP A 219 13.53 -13.08 0.85
N ALA A 220 12.51 -13.54 1.59
CA ALA A 220 11.25 -12.83 1.73
C ALA A 220 11.13 -12.32 3.17
N TYR A 221 10.91 -11.01 3.31
CA TYR A 221 10.78 -10.31 4.58
C TYR A 221 9.31 -9.96 4.79
N GLN A 222 8.72 -10.50 5.87
CA GLN A 222 7.34 -10.26 6.24
C GLN A 222 7.27 -9.37 7.47
N PRO A 223 6.88 -8.10 7.32
CA PRO A 223 6.68 -7.22 8.47
C PRO A 223 5.41 -7.62 9.23
N ASN A 224 5.50 -7.65 10.55
CA ASN A 224 4.43 -8.02 11.47
C ASN A 224 4.11 -6.80 12.34
N SER A 225 3.14 -5.98 11.91
CA SER A 225 2.91 -4.63 12.47
C SER A 225 2.63 -4.65 13.97
N ALA A 226 1.84 -5.60 14.45
CA ALA A 226 1.50 -5.67 15.88
C ALA A 226 2.50 -6.47 16.72
N SER A 227 3.38 -7.26 16.10
CA SER A 227 4.50 -7.92 16.78
C SER A 227 5.76 -7.05 16.82
N HIS A 228 5.83 -5.99 16.02
CA HIS A 228 7.00 -5.12 15.89
C HIS A 228 8.26 -5.89 15.44
N THR A 229 8.07 -6.87 14.57
CA THR A 229 9.12 -7.74 14.04
C THR A 229 9.01 -7.87 12.52
N VAL A 230 10.05 -8.38 11.90
CA VAL A 230 10.07 -8.88 10.53
C VAL A 230 10.41 -10.36 10.57
N THR A 231 9.52 -11.21 10.06
CA THR A 231 9.82 -12.63 9.85
C THR A 231 10.65 -12.77 8.59
N VAL A 232 11.80 -13.43 8.68
CA VAL A 232 12.69 -13.71 7.54
C VAL A 232 12.42 -15.11 7.05
N ILE A 233 12.08 -15.23 5.74
CA ILE A 233 11.75 -16.49 5.07
C ILE A 233 12.81 -16.76 4.01
N ASP A 234 13.36 -17.96 4.00
CA ASP A 234 14.27 -18.44 2.95
C ASP A 234 13.50 -18.63 1.63
N GLY A 235 13.93 -17.95 0.57
CA GLY A 235 13.23 -17.95 -0.72
C GLY A 235 13.26 -19.28 -1.47
N LYS A 236 14.17 -20.22 -1.10
CA LYS A 236 14.33 -21.50 -1.76
C LYS A 236 13.45 -22.62 -1.18
N ASN A 237 13.38 -22.67 0.15
CA ASN A 237 12.67 -23.77 0.85
C ASN A 237 11.51 -23.27 1.71
N TYR A 238 11.31 -21.95 1.76
CA TYR A 238 10.23 -21.28 2.50
C TYR A 238 10.26 -21.55 4.00
N SER A 239 11.44 -21.83 4.56
CA SER A 239 11.61 -21.95 6.01
C SER A 239 11.81 -20.60 6.66
N ILE A 240 11.33 -20.46 7.90
CA ILE A 240 11.66 -19.28 8.71
C ILE A 240 13.10 -19.41 9.15
N VAL A 241 13.91 -18.39 8.83
CA VAL A 241 15.31 -18.27 9.22
C VAL A 241 15.43 -17.58 10.57
N GLY A 242 14.57 -16.60 10.84
CA GLY A 242 14.55 -15.84 12.08
C GLY A 242 13.50 -14.73 12.11
N GLU A 243 13.46 -14.05 13.22
CA GLU A 243 12.71 -12.80 13.41
C GLU A 243 13.66 -11.67 13.77
N VAL A 244 13.53 -10.55 13.06
CA VAL A 244 14.27 -9.31 13.32
C VAL A 244 13.37 -8.37 14.10
N LYS A 245 13.83 -7.87 15.25
CA LYS A 245 13.18 -6.79 15.97
C LYS A 245 13.47 -5.48 15.27
N VAL A 246 12.41 -4.72 14.96
CA VAL A 246 12.48 -3.42 14.29
C VAL A 246 11.75 -2.36 15.11
N GLY A 247 11.49 -1.20 14.54
CA GLY A 247 10.67 -0.17 15.20
C GLY A 247 9.21 -0.62 15.35
N LEU A 248 8.37 0.27 15.91
CA LEU A 248 6.97 -0.05 16.18
C LEU A 248 6.11 0.06 14.91
N GLY A 249 5.26 -0.94 14.68
CA GLY A 249 4.32 -0.95 13.56
C GLY A 249 4.99 -1.03 12.18
N PRO A 250 5.89 -2.01 11.93
CA PRO A 250 6.47 -2.18 10.60
C PRO A 250 5.37 -2.47 9.56
N GLY A 251 5.42 -1.77 8.43
CA GLY A 251 4.45 -1.87 7.35
C GLY A 251 5.06 -2.36 6.04
N HIS A 252 5.77 -1.49 5.35
CA HIS A 252 6.40 -1.79 4.06
C HIS A 252 7.91 -1.88 4.16
N ILE A 253 8.49 -2.60 3.22
CA ILE A 253 9.95 -2.83 3.13
C ILE A 253 10.42 -2.57 1.70
N ALA A 254 11.53 -1.86 1.55
CA ALA A 254 12.27 -1.77 0.30
C ALA A 254 13.65 -2.41 0.46
N PHE A 255 14.09 -3.15 -0.56
CA PHE A 255 15.46 -3.65 -0.64
C PHE A 255 16.32 -2.77 -1.54
N ASP A 256 17.62 -2.69 -1.27
CA ASP A 256 18.55 -2.15 -2.25
C ASP A 256 18.71 -3.12 -3.45
N ALA A 257 19.10 -2.59 -4.60
CA ALA A 257 19.21 -3.38 -5.83
C ALA A 257 20.19 -4.56 -5.73
N GLU A 258 21.19 -4.44 -4.87
CA GLU A 258 22.18 -5.48 -4.61
C GLU A 258 21.75 -6.47 -3.51
N SER A 259 20.55 -6.36 -3.00
CA SER A 259 20.02 -7.22 -1.93
C SER A 259 20.86 -7.22 -0.64
N ARG A 260 21.59 -6.13 -0.34
CA ARG A 260 22.44 -6.02 0.86
C ARG A 260 21.72 -5.48 2.07
N PHE A 261 20.76 -4.59 1.83
CA PHE A 261 19.99 -3.91 2.88
C PHE A 261 18.51 -3.94 2.60
N ALA A 262 17.73 -4.12 3.67
CA ALA A 262 16.30 -3.93 3.70
C ALA A 262 15.98 -2.70 4.57
N TYR A 263 15.13 -1.82 4.06
CA TYR A 263 14.66 -0.62 4.73
C TYR A 263 13.22 -0.83 5.15
N VAL A 264 12.98 -0.93 6.45
CA VAL A 264 11.67 -1.25 7.04
C VAL A 264 11.06 0.03 7.59
N ALA A 265 9.97 0.50 7.02
CA ALA A 265 9.25 1.65 7.55
C ALA A 265 8.40 1.24 8.75
N ASN A 266 8.59 1.94 9.86
CA ASN A 266 7.93 1.68 11.14
C ASN A 266 6.96 2.83 11.46
N THR A 267 5.71 2.62 11.14
CA THR A 267 4.66 3.64 11.17
C THR A 267 4.39 4.21 12.56
N LEU A 268 4.60 3.40 13.61
CA LEU A 268 4.27 3.78 14.99
C LEU A 268 5.46 4.37 15.77
N SER A 269 6.68 4.17 15.30
CA SER A 269 7.89 4.78 15.89
C SER A 269 8.47 5.91 15.06
N ASP A 270 7.85 6.21 13.89
CA ASP A 270 8.24 7.32 13.03
C ASP A 270 9.70 7.21 12.57
N ASP A 271 10.11 6.02 12.12
CA ASP A 271 11.47 5.75 11.69
C ASP A 271 11.53 4.68 10.57
N VAL A 272 12.72 4.50 10.02
CA VAL A 272 13.05 3.42 9.09
C VAL A 272 14.18 2.60 9.68
N THR A 273 13.94 1.31 9.97
CA THR A 273 14.98 0.39 10.40
C THR A 273 15.73 -0.14 9.19
N VAL A 274 17.06 -0.11 9.22
CA VAL A 274 17.93 -0.68 8.18
C VAL A 274 18.48 -2.02 8.64
N VAL A 275 18.15 -3.07 7.91
CA VAL A 275 18.56 -4.46 8.20
C VAL A 275 19.55 -4.91 7.14
N ARG A 276 20.72 -5.41 7.54
CA ARG A 276 21.66 -6.04 6.64
C ARG A 276 21.21 -7.47 6.35
N THR A 277 21.02 -7.82 5.08
CA THR A 277 20.41 -9.09 4.67
C THR A 277 21.31 -10.31 4.86
N GLY A 278 22.62 -10.10 4.92
CA GLY A 278 23.60 -11.18 5.01
C GLY A 278 23.59 -11.94 6.33
N ASP A 279 23.21 -11.27 7.41
CA ASP A 279 23.15 -11.80 8.78
C ASP A 279 21.86 -11.40 9.52
N HIS A 280 20.99 -10.62 8.87
CA HIS A 280 19.71 -10.10 9.40
C HIS A 280 19.86 -9.17 10.61
N GLU A 281 21.03 -8.51 10.74
CA GLU A 281 21.30 -7.57 11.83
C GLU A 281 20.79 -6.15 11.51
N VAL A 282 20.21 -5.48 12.50
CA VAL A 282 19.88 -4.06 12.41
C VAL A 282 21.16 -3.25 12.46
N VAL A 283 21.42 -2.48 11.42
CA VAL A 283 22.65 -1.67 11.29
C VAL A 283 22.44 -0.17 11.48
N ALA A 284 21.22 0.30 11.29
CA ALA A 284 20.87 1.71 11.50
C ALA A 284 19.35 1.87 11.75
N THR A 285 19.00 3.02 12.35
CA THR A 285 17.64 3.52 12.43
C THR A 285 17.65 4.96 11.93
N ILE A 286 16.86 5.24 10.90
CA ILE A 286 16.77 6.55 10.25
C ILE A 286 15.52 7.24 10.79
N PRO A 287 15.62 8.39 11.46
CA PRO A 287 14.45 9.13 11.90
C PRO A 287 13.64 9.62 10.71
N ALA A 288 12.32 9.58 10.81
CA ALA A 288 11.40 9.99 9.75
C ALA A 288 10.32 10.95 10.29
N GLY A 289 9.47 11.43 9.42
CA GLY A 289 8.27 12.16 9.84
C GLY A 289 7.20 11.22 10.42
N ALA A 290 6.14 11.81 10.97
CA ALA A 290 5.10 11.03 11.63
C ALA A 290 4.34 10.12 10.64
N GLY A 291 4.20 8.85 11.04
CA GLY A 291 3.52 7.85 10.22
C GLY A 291 4.36 7.35 9.04
N ALA A 292 5.65 7.09 9.24
CA ALA A 292 6.52 6.50 8.22
C ALA A 292 5.92 5.20 7.68
N HIS A 293 5.61 5.14 6.37
CA HIS A 293 4.78 4.07 5.83
C HIS A 293 5.43 3.30 4.67
N LEU A 294 5.62 3.93 3.53
CA LEU A 294 6.15 3.29 2.34
C LEU A 294 7.58 3.79 2.07
N PRO A 295 8.61 2.94 2.14
CA PRO A 295 9.96 3.30 1.72
C PRO A 295 10.18 2.97 0.24
N ALA A 296 11.03 3.73 -0.43
CA ALA A 296 11.58 3.38 -1.74
C ALA A 296 12.97 3.98 -1.93
N LEU A 297 13.75 3.41 -2.84
CA LEU A 297 15.10 3.86 -3.14
C LEU A 297 15.17 4.46 -4.55
N SER A 298 16.04 5.43 -4.75
CA SER A 298 16.36 5.95 -6.08
C SER A 298 16.96 4.85 -6.96
N SER A 299 16.77 4.95 -8.28
CA SER A 299 17.25 3.95 -9.24
C SER A 299 18.78 3.78 -9.23
N ASP A 300 19.52 4.82 -8.80
CA ASP A 300 20.97 4.78 -8.63
C ASP A 300 21.41 4.29 -7.23
N GLY A 301 20.47 3.93 -6.36
CA GLY A 301 20.73 3.43 -5.01
C GLY A 301 21.32 4.44 -4.03
N ARG A 302 21.42 5.73 -4.40
CA ARG A 302 22.07 6.76 -3.57
C ARG A 302 21.15 7.32 -2.51
N PHE A 303 19.86 7.40 -2.80
CA PHE A 303 18.88 8.05 -1.97
C PHE A 303 17.74 7.11 -1.62
N GLY A 304 17.22 7.28 -0.41
CA GLY A 304 15.97 6.64 0.01
C GLY A 304 14.93 7.69 0.40
N TYR A 305 13.68 7.32 0.22
CA TYR A 305 12.51 8.13 0.54
C TYR A 305 11.55 7.30 1.38
N VAL A 306 10.85 7.93 2.32
CA VAL A 306 9.70 7.32 2.99
C VAL A 306 8.57 8.35 3.05
N ALA A 307 7.36 7.90 2.73
CA ALA A 307 6.16 8.72 2.88
C ALA A 307 5.72 8.72 4.35
N ASN A 308 5.49 9.91 4.89
CA ASN A 308 5.08 10.14 6.26
C ASN A 308 3.65 10.68 6.25
N PHE A 309 2.68 9.78 6.34
CA PHE A 309 1.30 10.14 6.05
C PHE A 309 0.63 10.99 7.16
N ALA A 310 1.23 11.12 8.34
CA ALA A 310 0.70 11.95 9.41
C ALA A 310 1.37 13.32 9.54
N SER A 311 2.55 13.52 8.93
CA SER A 311 3.23 14.82 8.85
C SER A 311 3.12 15.47 7.47
N ASP A 312 2.45 14.82 6.50
CA ASP A 312 2.20 15.36 5.16
C ASP A 312 3.49 15.65 4.37
N ASP A 313 4.51 14.79 4.52
CA ASP A 313 5.82 14.97 3.91
C ASP A 313 6.47 13.65 3.51
N LEU A 314 7.64 13.76 2.84
CA LEU A 314 8.56 12.65 2.64
C LEU A 314 9.86 12.94 3.38
N THR A 315 10.42 11.94 4.05
CA THR A 315 11.81 11.99 4.52
C THR A 315 12.73 11.45 3.44
N LEU A 316 13.79 12.19 3.15
CA LEU A 316 14.87 11.85 2.22
C LEU A 316 16.15 11.55 2.98
N TRP A 317 16.84 10.44 2.70
CA TRP A 317 18.11 10.07 3.31
C TRP A 317 19.16 9.61 2.30
N ASN A 318 20.41 9.64 2.72
CA ASN A 318 21.54 9.07 1.99
C ASN A 318 21.66 7.57 2.32
N CYS A 319 21.56 6.68 1.32
CA CYS A 319 21.60 5.22 1.54
C CYS A 319 22.98 4.72 2.00
N ARG A 320 24.07 5.46 1.77
CA ARG A 320 25.42 5.07 2.20
C ARG A 320 25.70 5.41 3.66
N THR A 321 25.23 6.60 4.11
CA THR A 321 25.49 7.08 5.49
C THR A 321 24.31 6.85 6.43
N HIS A 322 23.13 6.56 5.87
CA HIS A 322 21.83 6.48 6.56
C HIS A 322 21.42 7.77 7.25
N GLU A 323 21.97 8.90 6.84
CA GLU A 323 21.65 10.22 7.40
C GLU A 323 20.52 10.88 6.63
N VAL A 324 19.61 11.53 7.35
CA VAL A 324 18.54 12.34 6.77
C VAL A 324 19.14 13.56 6.10
N ILE A 325 18.75 13.80 4.85
CA ILE A 325 19.19 14.93 4.03
C ILE A 325 18.17 16.06 4.10
N ALA A 326 16.89 15.71 3.94
CA ALA A 326 15.80 16.68 3.85
C ALA A 326 14.45 16.07 4.21
N THR A 327 13.51 16.96 4.54
CA THR A 327 12.07 16.67 4.58
C THR A 327 11.42 17.44 3.43
N ILE A 328 10.67 16.76 2.56
CA ILE A 328 10.04 17.31 1.37
C ILE A 328 8.54 17.41 1.64
N PRO A 329 7.96 18.63 1.79
CA PRO A 329 6.52 18.76 1.99
C PRO A 329 5.76 18.34 0.74
N VAL A 330 4.67 17.59 0.92
CA VAL A 330 3.78 17.12 -0.13
C VAL A 330 2.33 17.51 0.18
N GLY A 331 1.34 16.77 -0.27
CA GLY A 331 -0.06 17.02 0.08
C GLY A 331 -0.48 16.23 1.32
N ILE A 332 -1.80 16.26 1.60
CA ILE A 332 -2.37 15.66 2.80
C ILE A 332 -2.42 14.14 2.67
N TYR A 333 -1.93 13.44 3.71
CA TYR A 333 -1.95 11.99 3.80
C TYR A 333 -1.26 11.32 2.59
N PRO A 334 0.05 11.54 2.38
CA PRO A 334 0.80 10.85 1.33
C PRO A 334 0.86 9.36 1.66
N HIS A 335 0.20 8.52 0.87
CA HIS A 335 0.07 7.08 1.15
C HIS A 335 0.97 6.24 0.25
N PHE A 336 0.94 6.50 -1.04
CA PHE A 336 1.79 5.84 -2.02
C PHE A 336 2.65 6.85 -2.77
N PHE A 337 3.79 6.39 -3.23
CA PHE A 337 4.58 7.10 -4.22
C PHE A 337 5.37 6.11 -5.08
N ALA A 338 5.76 6.56 -6.26
CA ALA A 338 6.58 5.76 -7.16
C ALA A 338 7.55 6.64 -7.95
N LEU A 339 8.73 6.08 -8.25
CA LEU A 339 9.73 6.69 -9.12
C LEU A 339 9.47 6.31 -10.58
N SER A 340 9.50 7.28 -11.49
CA SER A 340 9.39 7.00 -12.91
C SER A 340 10.57 6.15 -13.41
N PRO A 341 10.38 5.33 -14.48
CA PRO A 341 11.42 4.42 -14.98
C PRO A 341 12.78 5.09 -15.24
N GLY A 342 12.79 6.35 -15.68
CA GLY A 342 14.03 7.13 -15.86
C GLY A 342 14.58 7.77 -14.60
N GLY A 343 13.96 7.57 -13.43
CA GLY A 343 14.38 8.15 -12.16
C GLY A 343 14.25 9.68 -12.05
N LYS A 344 13.61 10.34 -13.02
CA LYS A 344 13.47 11.79 -13.04
C LYS A 344 12.36 12.29 -12.12
N TRP A 345 11.23 11.60 -12.12
CA TRP A 345 10.05 11.99 -11.38
C TRP A 345 9.78 11.05 -10.22
N LEU A 346 9.48 11.63 -9.07
CA LEU A 346 8.85 10.98 -7.95
C LEU A 346 7.40 11.50 -7.91
N VAL A 347 6.44 10.61 -8.08
CA VAL A 347 5.01 10.94 -8.04
C VAL A 347 4.44 10.44 -6.73
N VAL A 348 3.77 11.31 -5.98
CA VAL A 348 3.22 11.03 -4.64
C VAL A 348 1.71 11.16 -4.67
N SER A 349 0.99 10.13 -4.22
CA SER A 349 -0.46 10.15 -4.04
C SER A 349 -0.82 10.74 -2.68
N ASN A 350 -1.48 11.90 -2.68
CA ASN A 350 -1.98 12.56 -1.48
C ASN A 350 -3.45 12.15 -1.27
N THR A 351 -3.65 11.00 -0.65
CA THR A 351 -4.96 10.35 -0.53
C THR A 351 -5.98 11.20 0.23
N GLY A 352 -5.51 12.02 1.18
CA GLY A 352 -6.37 12.86 2.01
C GLY A 352 -6.91 14.12 1.33
N GLU A 353 -6.41 14.50 0.15
CA GLU A 353 -6.86 15.72 -0.57
C GLU A 353 -7.14 15.51 -2.05
N SER A 354 -7.20 14.26 -2.51
CA SER A 354 -7.46 13.91 -3.92
C SER A 354 -6.52 14.61 -4.91
N SER A 355 -5.23 14.61 -4.60
CA SER A 355 -4.19 15.20 -5.43
C SER A 355 -2.97 14.29 -5.57
N ILE A 356 -2.12 14.60 -6.52
CA ILE A 356 -0.75 14.06 -6.57
C ILE A 356 0.26 15.20 -6.50
N CYS A 357 1.43 14.89 -5.95
CA CYS A 357 2.59 15.79 -6.01
C CYS A 357 3.62 15.23 -6.99
N LEU A 358 4.08 16.04 -7.93
CA LEU A 358 5.22 15.72 -8.80
C LEU A 358 6.48 16.34 -8.21
N ILE A 359 7.48 15.52 -7.96
CA ILE A 359 8.78 15.94 -7.41
C ILE A 359 9.85 15.63 -8.45
N ASP A 360 10.72 16.58 -8.72
CA ASP A 360 11.96 16.35 -9.46
C ASP A 360 12.91 15.54 -8.56
N ALA A 361 13.11 14.28 -8.87
CA ALA A 361 13.88 13.38 -8.02
C ALA A 361 15.39 13.65 -8.04
N HIS A 362 15.89 14.42 -9.02
CA HIS A 362 17.30 14.84 -9.06
C HIS A 362 17.55 16.08 -8.20
N ALA A 363 16.59 17.02 -8.20
CA ALA A 363 16.67 18.23 -7.40
C ALA A 363 16.07 18.05 -5.99
N HIS A 364 15.29 16.96 -5.78
CA HIS A 364 14.50 16.73 -4.58
C HIS A 364 13.49 17.83 -4.26
N GLU A 365 12.93 18.47 -5.31
CA GLU A 365 12.04 19.62 -5.19
C GLU A 365 10.66 19.31 -5.76
N PRO A 366 9.57 19.68 -5.04
CA PRO A 366 8.24 19.68 -5.60
C PRO A 366 8.14 20.61 -6.81
N ARG A 367 7.52 20.14 -7.91
CA ARG A 367 7.32 20.94 -9.15
C ARG A 367 5.86 21.28 -9.39
N ALA A 368 4.96 20.35 -9.10
CA ALA A 368 3.53 20.56 -9.31
C ALA A 368 2.71 19.75 -8.31
N ARG A 369 1.55 20.28 -7.94
CA ARG A 369 0.48 19.57 -7.25
C ARG A 369 -0.74 19.58 -8.17
N LEU A 370 -1.22 18.39 -8.54
CA LEU A 370 -2.26 18.21 -9.53
C LEU A 370 -3.47 17.56 -8.90
N PRO A 371 -4.68 18.12 -9.03
CA PRO A 371 -5.90 17.43 -8.61
C PRO A 371 -6.14 16.22 -9.52
N VAL A 372 -6.56 15.12 -8.90
CA VAL A 372 -6.93 13.85 -9.57
C VAL A 372 -8.27 13.35 -9.03
N GLY A 373 -8.66 12.13 -9.36
CA GLY A 373 -9.85 11.50 -8.79
C GLY A 373 -9.74 11.27 -7.28
N GLY A 374 -10.84 10.83 -6.67
CA GLY A 374 -10.95 10.69 -5.22
C GLY A 374 -10.06 9.60 -4.63
N ALA A 375 -9.37 9.89 -3.53
CA ALA A 375 -8.48 8.99 -2.79
C ALA A 375 -7.44 8.31 -3.71
N PRO A 376 -6.48 9.06 -4.30
CA PRO A 376 -5.43 8.48 -5.12
C PRO A 376 -4.57 7.51 -4.29
N ALA A 377 -4.24 6.35 -4.89
CA ALA A 377 -3.52 5.26 -4.27
C ALA A 377 -2.30 4.85 -5.11
N HIS A 378 -2.28 3.63 -5.67
CA HIS A 378 -1.15 3.13 -6.43
C HIS A 378 -0.88 3.92 -7.72
N ILE A 379 0.41 3.98 -8.09
CA ILE A 379 0.91 4.71 -9.24
C ILE A 379 1.71 3.73 -10.10
N GLY A 380 1.42 3.74 -11.39
CA GLY A 380 2.20 3.05 -12.41
C GLY A 380 2.65 4.02 -13.50
N PHE A 381 3.57 3.59 -14.34
CA PHE A 381 4.11 4.43 -15.42
C PHE A 381 4.02 3.73 -16.77
N SER A 382 3.89 4.53 -17.84
CA SER A 382 4.13 4.04 -19.19
C SER A 382 5.58 3.58 -19.36
N PRO A 383 5.85 2.65 -20.28
CA PRO A 383 7.21 2.12 -20.48
C PRO A 383 8.27 3.18 -20.78
N ASP A 384 7.88 4.25 -21.46
CA ASP A 384 8.73 5.40 -21.77
C ASP A 384 8.89 6.38 -20.60
N GLY A 385 8.11 6.22 -19.53
CA GLY A 385 8.11 7.08 -18.36
C GLY A 385 7.53 8.49 -18.62
N GLU A 386 6.77 8.68 -19.69
CA GLU A 386 6.17 9.99 -20.02
C GLU A 386 4.80 10.18 -19.37
N LEU A 387 4.09 9.08 -19.12
CA LEU A 387 2.78 9.09 -18.46
C LEU A 387 2.87 8.39 -17.09
N ALA A 388 2.17 8.94 -16.11
CA ALA A 388 1.84 8.24 -14.89
C ALA A 388 0.33 7.90 -14.88
N PHE A 389 0.01 6.70 -14.41
CA PHE A 389 -1.34 6.23 -14.18
C PHE A 389 -1.56 6.14 -12.67
N VAL A 390 -2.61 6.79 -12.18
CA VAL A 390 -2.90 6.87 -10.75
C VAL A 390 -4.27 6.29 -10.49
N GLY A 391 -4.33 5.23 -9.68
CA GLY A 391 -5.60 4.67 -9.23
C GLY A 391 -6.29 5.59 -8.23
N CYS A 392 -7.55 5.91 -8.47
CA CYS A 392 -8.36 6.79 -7.64
C CYS A 392 -9.50 5.96 -7.02
N GLU A 393 -9.24 5.45 -5.80
CA GLU A 393 -10.05 4.42 -5.16
C GLU A 393 -11.51 4.84 -4.94
N SER A 394 -11.75 6.04 -4.41
CA SER A 394 -13.11 6.46 -4.05
C SER A 394 -13.94 6.93 -5.24
N SER A 395 -13.33 7.28 -6.37
CA SER A 395 -14.02 7.66 -7.61
C SER A 395 -14.07 6.54 -8.65
N ASP A 396 -13.40 5.40 -8.41
CA ASP A 396 -13.28 4.26 -9.34
C ASP A 396 -12.74 4.68 -10.72
N GLU A 397 -11.70 5.52 -10.70
CA GLU A 397 -11.08 6.11 -11.89
C GLU A 397 -9.59 5.83 -11.91
N VAL A 398 -9.03 5.85 -13.11
CA VAL A 398 -7.60 5.93 -13.34
C VAL A 398 -7.29 7.31 -13.91
N ALA A 399 -6.53 8.11 -13.17
CA ALA A 399 -6.03 9.39 -13.66
C ALA A 399 -4.78 9.16 -14.52
N VAL A 400 -4.76 9.78 -15.71
CA VAL A 400 -3.60 9.77 -16.60
C VAL A 400 -2.93 11.12 -16.53
N VAL A 401 -1.66 11.12 -16.20
CA VAL A 401 -0.86 12.35 -15.98
C VAL A 401 0.29 12.40 -16.98
N ASP A 402 0.35 13.45 -17.77
CA ASP A 402 1.50 13.76 -18.62
C ASP A 402 2.58 14.44 -17.77
N LEU A 403 3.70 13.74 -17.56
CA LEU A 403 4.79 14.17 -16.70
C LEU A 403 5.64 15.28 -17.33
N ARG A 404 5.66 15.39 -18.67
CA ARG A 404 6.35 16.49 -19.36
C ARG A 404 5.56 17.78 -19.24
N ARG A 405 4.24 17.69 -19.45
CA ARG A 405 3.33 18.85 -19.35
C ARG A 405 2.95 19.17 -17.91
N GLN A 406 3.22 18.26 -16.98
CA GLN A 406 2.82 18.35 -15.58
C GLN A 406 1.32 18.63 -15.44
N SER A 407 0.50 17.83 -16.12
CA SER A 407 -0.95 18.01 -16.15
C SER A 407 -1.69 16.67 -16.21
N VAL A 408 -2.87 16.62 -15.61
CA VAL A 408 -3.81 15.51 -15.80
C VAL A 408 -4.42 15.66 -17.20
N VAL A 409 -4.30 14.60 -17.99
CA VAL A 409 -4.77 14.60 -19.39
C VAL A 409 -6.06 13.80 -19.56
N GLU A 410 -6.36 12.89 -18.61
CA GLU A 410 -7.59 12.11 -18.65
C GLU A 410 -7.94 11.53 -17.25
N LEU A 411 -9.23 11.31 -17.01
CA LEU A 411 -9.78 10.50 -15.92
C LEU A 411 -10.62 9.40 -16.57
N THR A 412 -10.11 8.17 -16.54
CA THR A 412 -10.81 7.00 -17.14
C THR A 412 -11.51 6.23 -16.02
N ARG A 413 -12.83 6.11 -16.11
CA ARG A 413 -13.61 5.33 -15.15
C ARG A 413 -13.32 3.83 -15.33
N ALA A 414 -12.83 3.15 -14.30
CA ALA A 414 -12.38 1.75 -14.38
C ALA A 414 -13.55 0.75 -14.30
N GLY A 415 -14.51 0.97 -13.41
CA GLY A 415 -15.69 0.12 -13.27
C GLY A 415 -16.85 0.48 -14.20
N THR A 416 -17.77 -0.44 -14.37
CA THR A 416 -19.02 -0.16 -15.09
C THR A 416 -19.96 0.64 -14.21
N THR A 417 -20.64 1.64 -14.79
CA THR A 417 -21.73 2.33 -14.12
C THR A 417 -22.82 1.30 -13.78
N LEU A 418 -23.10 1.09 -12.49
CA LEU A 418 -24.38 0.48 -12.12
C LEU A 418 -25.46 1.45 -12.60
N GLN A 419 -26.18 1.07 -13.67
CA GLN A 419 -27.40 1.74 -14.11
C GLN A 419 -28.53 1.44 -13.15
#